data_2e9db241bcf590ebfbf40ba9473c726f
#
_entry.id   2e9db241bcf590ebfbf40ba9473c726f
#
_cell.length_a   1.000
_cell.length_b   1.000
_cell.length_c   1.000
_cell.angle_alpha   90.00
_cell.angle_beta   90.00
_cell.angle_gamma   90.00
#
_symmetry.space_group_name_H-M   'P 1'
#
loop_
_entity.id
_entity.type
_entity.pdbx_description
1 polymer ?
#
loop_
_entity_poly.entity_id
_entity_poly.type
_entity_poly.pdbx_seq_one_letter_code
_entity_poly.pdbx_strand_id
1 'polypeptide(L)'
;MAFTHLPLTSMPWAPGNHPLERKKTWPDSPVCLLEFEAGFADPNWCERNHVLYVVKGKLGLELEDQDVTIAAGECAVLDARTRHRAKNAGLETLLVFVVSDAST
;
A
#
# COMPACT_ATOMS: atom_id res chain seq x y z
N MET A 1 26.99 9.71 -1.83
CA MET A 1 25.59 9.60 -1.52
C MET A 1 24.76 9.54 -2.80
N ALA A 2 23.85 8.61 -2.87
CA ALA A 2 22.99 8.48 -4.04
C ALA A 2 21.70 9.27 -3.83
N PHE A 3 21.18 9.80 -4.92
CA PHE A 3 19.91 10.53 -4.92
C PHE A 3 19.06 9.96 -6.05
N THR A 4 17.81 9.69 -5.76
CA THR A 4 16.85 9.22 -6.76
C THR A 4 15.61 10.10 -6.74
N HIS A 5 15.23 10.65 -7.89
CA HIS A 5 14.01 11.41 -8.05
C HIS A 5 12.96 10.54 -8.73
N LEU A 6 11.82 10.34 -8.07
CA LEU A 6 10.73 9.52 -8.59
C LEU A 6 9.53 10.41 -8.93
N PRO A 7 9.36 10.78 -10.21
CA PRO A 7 8.23 11.62 -10.60
C PRO A 7 6.95 10.77 -10.70
N LEU A 8 6.40 10.39 -9.57
CA LEU A 8 5.28 9.43 -9.50
C LEU A 8 4.10 9.81 -10.38
N THR A 9 3.80 11.13 -10.47
CA THR A 9 2.67 11.60 -11.27
C THR A 9 2.80 11.21 -12.74
N SER A 10 4.02 11.27 -13.29
CA SER A 10 4.26 10.99 -14.70
C SER A 10 4.75 9.57 -14.97
N MET A 11 5.01 8.78 -13.94
CA MET A 11 5.41 7.40 -14.13
C MET A 11 4.22 6.55 -14.58
N PRO A 12 4.44 5.56 -15.45
CA PRO A 12 3.34 4.68 -15.87
C PRO A 12 2.93 3.73 -14.77
N TRP A 13 1.64 3.36 -14.75
CA TRP A 13 1.15 2.29 -13.90
C TRP A 13 1.60 0.95 -14.47
N ALA A 14 1.96 0.03 -13.58
CA ALA A 14 2.25 -1.35 -13.91
C ALA A 14 1.23 -2.26 -13.23
N PRO A 15 1.00 -3.47 -13.76
CA PRO A 15 0.14 -4.45 -13.07
C PRO A 15 0.68 -4.77 -11.68
N GLY A 16 -0.23 -4.92 -10.72
CA GLY A 16 0.10 -5.40 -9.39
C GLY A 16 -0.02 -6.93 -9.32
N ASN A 17 -0.08 -7.44 -8.09
CA ASN A 17 -0.20 -8.88 -7.83
C ASN A 17 -1.64 -9.36 -7.84
N HIS A 18 -2.60 -8.49 -8.13
CA HIS A 18 -4.02 -8.78 -8.13
C HIS A 18 -4.66 -8.03 -9.30
N PRO A 19 -5.71 -8.59 -9.95
CA PRO A 19 -6.37 -7.92 -11.09
C PRO A 19 -6.88 -6.51 -10.79
N LEU A 20 -7.24 -6.22 -9.54
CA LEU A 20 -7.75 -4.92 -9.12
C LEU A 20 -6.65 -4.01 -8.55
N GLU A 21 -5.39 -4.38 -8.71
CA GLU A 21 -4.25 -3.63 -8.17
C GLU A 21 -3.35 -3.14 -9.30
N ARG A 22 -2.91 -1.88 -9.21
CA ARG A 22 -1.84 -1.33 -10.05
C ARG A 22 -0.81 -0.68 -9.17
N LYS A 23 0.41 -0.56 -9.67
CA LYS A 23 1.50 0.01 -8.88
C LYS A 23 2.43 0.88 -9.71
N LYS A 24 3.06 1.82 -9.02
CA LYS A 24 4.21 2.57 -9.52
C LYS A 24 5.34 2.31 -8.54
N THR A 25 6.41 1.72 -9.05
CA THR A 25 7.57 1.35 -8.21
C THR A 25 8.84 1.54 -9.01
N TRP A 26 9.96 1.54 -8.32
CA TRP A 26 11.29 1.67 -8.92
C TRP A 26 12.18 0.58 -8.34
N PRO A 27 13.03 -0.05 -9.16
CA PRO A 27 13.91 -1.12 -8.65
C PRO A 27 14.73 -0.64 -7.45
N ASP A 28 14.80 -1.48 -6.42
CA ASP A 28 15.57 -1.24 -5.20
C ASP A 28 15.13 -0.02 -4.39
N SER A 29 13.94 0.50 -4.66
CA SER A 29 13.38 1.63 -3.91
C SER A 29 12.49 1.14 -2.77
N PRO A 30 12.54 1.78 -1.59
CA PRO A 30 11.63 1.44 -0.50
C PRO A 30 10.23 2.00 -0.70
N VAL A 31 9.99 2.83 -1.72
CA VAL A 31 8.70 3.49 -1.91
C VAL A 31 7.92 2.88 -3.06
N CYS A 32 6.59 2.91 -2.91
CA CYS A 32 5.68 2.38 -3.91
C CYS A 32 4.36 3.13 -3.82
N LEU A 33 3.74 3.42 -4.95
CA LEU A 33 2.39 3.95 -4.99
C LEU A 33 1.48 2.84 -5.48
N LEU A 34 0.45 2.52 -4.71
CA LEU A 34 -0.50 1.45 -5.00
C LEU A 34 -1.88 2.03 -5.25
N GLU A 35 -2.55 1.51 -6.27
CA GLU A 35 -3.94 1.84 -6.57
C GLU A 35 -4.76 0.55 -6.53
N PHE A 36 -5.84 0.58 -5.76
CA PHE A 36 -6.74 -0.57 -5.62
C PHE A 36 -8.14 -0.15 -6.02
N GLU A 37 -8.74 -0.86 -6.96
CA GLU A 37 -10.11 -0.63 -7.35
C GLU A 37 -11.08 -1.13 -6.27
N ALA A 38 -12.33 -0.65 -6.34
CA ALA A 38 -13.38 -1.12 -5.43
C ALA A 38 -13.52 -2.65 -5.55
N GLY A 39 -13.70 -3.30 -4.42
CA GLY A 39 -13.78 -4.76 -4.37
C GLY A 39 -12.44 -5.45 -4.14
N PHE A 40 -11.33 -4.72 -4.17
CA PHE A 40 -10.03 -5.32 -3.90
C PHE A 40 -9.96 -5.87 -2.47
N ALA A 41 -9.45 -7.10 -2.34
CA ALA A 41 -9.08 -7.70 -1.07
C ALA A 41 -7.88 -8.61 -1.33
N ASP A 42 -6.81 -8.40 -0.57
CA ASP A 42 -5.61 -9.22 -0.71
C ASP A 42 -5.86 -10.59 -0.06
N PRO A 43 -5.69 -11.69 -0.80
CA PRO A 43 -5.88 -13.02 -0.22
C PRO A 43 -4.73 -13.47 0.68
N ASN A 44 -3.60 -12.78 0.63
CA ASN A 44 -2.38 -13.20 1.32
C ASN A 44 -2.08 -12.31 2.51
N TRP A 45 -1.66 -12.93 3.62
CA TRP A 45 -1.15 -12.21 4.78
C TRP A 45 0.28 -11.75 4.51
N CYS A 46 0.62 -10.57 5.04
CA CYS A 46 1.95 -9.97 4.94
C CYS A 46 2.50 -9.72 6.34
N GLU A 47 3.80 -9.94 6.51
CA GLU A 47 4.49 -9.70 7.80
C GLU A 47 5.62 -8.70 7.66
N ARG A 48 5.67 -7.96 6.54
CA ARG A 48 6.70 -6.95 6.30
C ARG A 48 6.33 -5.66 7.02
N ASN A 49 7.34 -4.92 7.49
CA ASN A 49 7.07 -3.61 8.03
C ASN A 49 6.80 -2.61 6.92
N HIS A 50 5.79 -1.78 7.14
CA HIS A 50 5.35 -0.78 6.18
C HIS A 50 4.97 0.50 6.91
N VAL A 51 5.17 1.62 6.23
CA VAL A 51 4.47 2.87 6.53
C VAL A 51 3.49 3.09 5.38
N LEU A 52 2.22 3.21 5.70
CA LEU A 52 1.14 3.36 4.72
C LEU A 52 0.49 4.72 4.90
N TYR A 53 0.48 5.54 3.85
CA TYR A 53 -0.24 6.81 3.84
C TYR A 53 -1.36 6.74 2.81
N VAL A 54 -2.60 6.94 3.25
CA VAL A 54 -3.75 6.90 2.35
C VAL A 54 -3.91 8.26 1.70
N VAL A 55 -3.73 8.30 0.38
CA VAL A 55 -3.86 9.54 -0.40
C VAL A 55 -5.32 9.77 -0.76
N LYS A 56 -6.06 8.70 -1.07
CA LYS A 56 -7.45 8.78 -1.51
C LYS A 56 -8.16 7.48 -1.16
N GLY A 57 -9.42 7.59 -0.75
CA GLY A 57 -10.24 6.42 -0.46
C GLY A 57 -10.11 5.96 0.99
N LYS A 58 -10.45 4.70 1.23
CA LYS A 58 -10.42 4.08 2.56
C LYS A 58 -9.71 2.75 2.49
N LEU A 59 -8.66 2.61 3.28
CA LEU A 59 -7.91 1.37 3.39
C LEU A 59 -8.45 0.56 4.57
N GLY A 60 -8.82 -0.69 4.33
CA GLY A 60 -9.12 -1.64 5.38
C GLY A 60 -7.88 -2.48 5.67
N LEU A 61 -7.51 -2.60 6.94
CA LEU A 61 -6.43 -3.49 7.37
C LEU A 61 -6.99 -4.54 8.31
N GLU A 62 -6.87 -5.81 7.91
CA GLU A 62 -7.12 -6.92 8.81
C GLU A 62 -5.84 -7.22 9.57
N LEU A 63 -5.93 -7.24 10.91
CA LEU A 63 -4.87 -7.66 11.81
C LEU A 63 -5.33 -8.95 12.47
N GLU A 64 -4.44 -9.63 13.19
CA GLU A 64 -4.82 -10.92 13.81
C GLU A 64 -5.96 -10.78 14.81
N ASP A 65 -6.01 -9.65 15.53
CA ASP A 65 -6.94 -9.44 16.63
C ASP A 65 -7.97 -8.34 16.37
N GLN A 66 -7.91 -7.65 15.24
CA GLN A 66 -8.83 -6.55 14.95
C GLN A 66 -8.77 -6.16 13.48
N ASP A 67 -9.79 -5.45 13.05
CA ASP A 67 -9.81 -4.78 11.76
C ASP A 67 -9.83 -3.28 11.99
N VAL A 68 -9.06 -2.54 11.19
CA VAL A 68 -9.02 -1.09 11.27
C VAL A 68 -9.23 -0.47 9.90
N THR A 69 -9.74 0.76 9.88
CA THR A 69 -9.93 1.53 8.65
C THR A 69 -9.08 2.79 8.74
N ILE A 70 -8.31 3.03 7.69
CA ILE A 70 -7.44 4.19 7.56
C ILE A 70 -8.03 5.08 6.47
N ALA A 71 -8.41 6.29 6.82
CA ALA A 71 -9.03 7.22 5.87
C ALA A 71 -7.98 8.06 5.15
N ALA A 72 -8.39 8.71 4.05
CA ALA A 72 -7.53 9.62 3.30
C ALA A 72 -6.93 10.67 4.24
N GLY A 73 -5.62 10.91 4.10
CA GLY A 73 -4.88 11.83 4.96
C GLY A 73 -4.33 11.19 6.22
N GLU A 74 -4.62 9.92 6.46
CA GLU A 74 -4.16 9.19 7.63
C GLU A 74 -3.05 8.20 7.28
N CYS A 75 -2.30 7.81 8.28
CA CYS A 75 -1.12 6.97 8.13
C CYS A 75 -1.21 5.79 9.09
N ALA A 76 -0.68 4.65 8.66
CA ALA A 76 -0.52 3.49 9.53
C ALA A 76 0.95 3.06 9.52
N VAL A 77 1.45 2.65 10.67
CA VAL A 77 2.79 2.09 10.81
C VAL A 77 2.64 0.64 11.23
N LEU A 78 3.19 -0.27 10.42
CA LEU A 78 3.14 -1.70 10.70
C LEU A 78 4.56 -2.18 10.96
N ASP A 79 4.84 -2.57 12.19
CA ASP A 79 6.14 -3.11 12.58
C ASP A 79 6.37 -4.49 11.95
N ALA A 80 7.63 -4.89 11.87
CA ALA A 80 8.00 -6.21 11.38
C ALA A 80 7.27 -7.29 12.20
N ARG A 81 6.78 -8.32 11.50
CA ARG A 81 6.03 -9.45 12.06
C ARG A 81 4.62 -9.12 12.53
N THR A 82 4.13 -7.92 12.26
CA THR A 82 2.70 -7.64 12.45
C THR A 82 1.95 -8.17 11.24
N ARG A 83 1.28 -9.30 11.39
CA ARG A 83 0.50 -9.90 10.30
C ARG A 83 -0.65 -8.99 9.92
N HIS A 84 -0.73 -8.69 8.65
CA HIS A 84 -1.77 -7.80 8.13
C HIS A 84 -2.17 -8.17 6.72
N ARG A 85 -3.35 -7.73 6.33
CA ARG A 85 -3.88 -7.95 5.00
C ARG A 85 -4.74 -6.75 4.63
N ALA A 86 -4.57 -6.24 3.40
CA ALA A 86 -5.21 -5.01 2.96
C ALA A 86 -6.43 -5.26 2.10
N LYS A 87 -7.41 -4.36 2.18
CA LYS A 87 -8.55 -4.34 1.27
C LYS A 87 -8.98 -2.89 1.03
N ASN A 88 -9.71 -2.67 -0.07
CA ASN A 88 -10.39 -1.40 -0.29
C ASN A 88 -11.70 -1.43 0.49
N ALA A 89 -11.79 -0.62 1.54
CA ALA A 89 -12.96 -0.58 2.42
C ALA A 89 -14.03 0.41 1.96
N GLY A 90 -13.79 1.10 0.83
CA GLY A 90 -14.72 2.08 0.29
C GLY A 90 -15.32 1.67 -1.04
N LEU A 91 -16.03 2.61 -1.66
CA LEU A 91 -16.68 2.42 -2.96
C LEU A 91 -15.91 3.09 -4.10
N GLU A 92 -14.90 3.89 -3.79
CA GLU A 92 -14.07 4.55 -4.78
C GLU A 92 -12.68 3.93 -4.84
N THR A 93 -11.91 4.30 -5.84
CA THR A 93 -10.52 3.87 -5.96
C THR A 93 -9.72 4.28 -4.74
N LEU A 94 -8.92 3.36 -4.22
CA LEU A 94 -8.05 3.58 -3.08
C LEU A 94 -6.63 3.82 -3.58
N LEU A 95 -6.00 4.90 -3.13
CA LEU A 95 -4.64 5.25 -3.49
C LEU A 95 -3.80 5.32 -2.22
N VAL A 96 -2.73 4.51 -2.15
CA VAL A 96 -1.90 4.37 -0.96
C VAL A 96 -0.44 4.56 -1.33
N PHE A 97 0.24 5.44 -0.61
CA PHE A 97 1.69 5.58 -0.70
C PHE A 97 2.33 4.71 0.39
N VAL A 98 3.24 3.84 -0.03
CA VAL A 98 3.83 2.83 0.85
C VAL A 98 5.33 3.03 0.93
N VAL A 99 5.86 3.01 2.15
CA VAL A 99 7.30 2.93 2.39
C VAL A 99 7.55 1.60 3.09
N SER A 100 8.40 0.76 2.50
CA SER A 100 8.74 -0.54 3.05
C SER A 100 10.23 -0.57 3.40
N ASP A 101 10.56 -1.24 4.50
CA ASP A 101 11.96 -1.44 4.85
C ASP A 101 12.57 -2.44 3.86
N ALA A 102 13.58 -2.00 3.13
CA ALA A 102 14.24 -2.83 2.13
C ALA A 102 15.01 -4.00 2.76
N SER A 103 15.27 -3.95 4.06
CA SER A 103 15.99 -5.01 4.76
C SER A 103 15.11 -6.18 5.18
N THR A 104 13.79 -6.06 5.03
CA THR A 104 12.85 -7.11 5.48
C THR A 104 12.40 -8.06 4.39
#